data_6fdb37fb7e1484e0bd49c0f52ef12b74
#
_entry.id   6fdb37fb7e1484e0bd49c0f52ef12b74
#
_cell.length_a   1.000
_cell.length_b   1.000
_cell.length_c   1.000
_cell.angle_alpha   90.00
_cell.angle_beta   90.00
_cell.angle_gamma   90.00
#
_symmetry.space_group_name_H-M   'P 1'
#
loop_
_entity.id
_entity.type
_entity.pdbx_description
1 polymer ?
#
loop_
_entity_poly.entity_id
_entity_poly.type
_entity_poly.pdbx_seq_one_letter_code
_entity_poly.pdbx_strand_id
1 'polypeptide(L)'
;MAASGVTGITDMSPANDAAMAAHFSAEIGRGALIQNVTLAGTLALSDAERGEWRIGPAKLHLHEAALPEFETATRFISRAHAQGRAVAVHCVSEVELVFALALFEATGCVRGDRIEHVSVAAMHLVDRMHQLGLQGCVQPHFIAERGDRYLADVEPRHQGDLYRLA
;
A
#
# COMPACT_ATOMS: atom_id res chain seq x y z
N MET A 1 -13.87 17.31 -0.97
CA MET A 1 -12.44 17.26 -0.58
C MET A 1 -11.82 18.66 -0.50
N ALA A 2 -11.79 19.47 -1.58
CA ALA A 2 -11.18 20.80 -1.54
C ALA A 2 -11.76 21.72 -0.45
N ALA A 3 -13.09 21.75 -0.30
CA ALA A 3 -13.76 22.53 0.75
C ALA A 3 -13.36 22.12 2.19
N SER A 4 -12.80 20.93 2.35
CA SER A 4 -12.27 20.42 3.64
C SER A 4 -10.75 20.59 3.75
N GLY A 5 -10.12 21.36 2.85
CA GLY A 5 -8.69 21.65 2.89
C GLY A 5 -7.79 20.52 2.32
N VAL A 6 -8.35 19.53 1.65
CA VAL A 6 -7.56 18.45 1.02
C VAL A 6 -6.91 18.97 -0.25
N THR A 7 -5.58 19.12 -0.23
CA THR A 7 -4.78 19.65 -1.33
C THR A 7 -4.07 18.57 -2.16
N GLY A 8 -3.98 17.35 -1.64
CA GLY A 8 -3.36 16.22 -2.34
C GLY A 8 -4.01 14.91 -1.96
N ILE A 9 -3.99 13.96 -2.89
CA ILE A 9 -4.50 12.60 -2.71
C ILE A 9 -3.52 11.60 -3.31
N THR A 10 -3.52 10.41 -2.74
CA THR A 10 -2.87 9.24 -3.33
C THR A 10 -3.93 8.18 -3.59
N ASP A 11 -4.15 7.84 -4.86
CA ASP A 11 -4.99 6.70 -5.20
C ASP A 11 -4.16 5.42 -5.11
N MET A 12 -4.60 4.50 -4.24
CA MET A 12 -3.91 3.25 -3.92
C MET A 12 -4.54 2.03 -4.59
N SER A 13 -5.34 2.24 -5.64
CA SER A 13 -5.99 1.16 -6.39
C SER A 13 -4.94 0.25 -7.05
N PRO A 14 -4.98 -1.07 -6.79
CA PRO A 14 -3.96 -2.00 -7.29
C PRO A 14 -4.02 -2.18 -8.82
N ALA A 15 -5.15 -1.88 -9.43
CA ALA A 15 -5.39 -2.06 -10.87
C ALA A 15 -5.09 -0.80 -11.71
N ASN A 16 -4.63 0.30 -11.11
CA ASN A 16 -4.30 1.50 -11.88
C ASN A 16 -3.22 1.19 -12.93
N ASP A 17 -3.55 1.50 -14.16
CA ASP A 17 -2.74 1.32 -15.35
C ASP A 17 -2.75 2.59 -16.22
N ALA A 18 -2.30 2.48 -17.46
CA ALA A 18 -2.28 3.61 -18.40
C ALA A 18 -3.68 4.16 -18.72
N ALA A 19 -4.70 3.31 -18.77
CA ALA A 19 -6.08 3.76 -19.03
C ALA A 19 -6.62 4.59 -17.86
N MET A 20 -6.36 4.15 -16.62
CA MET A 20 -6.74 4.90 -15.43
C MET A 20 -5.95 6.21 -15.32
N ALA A 21 -4.66 6.20 -15.64
CA ALA A 21 -3.84 7.42 -15.69
C ALA A 21 -4.38 8.45 -16.68
N ALA A 22 -4.81 8.01 -17.87
CA ALA A 22 -5.46 8.89 -18.86
C ALA A 22 -6.79 9.45 -18.34
N HIS A 23 -7.58 8.65 -17.60
CA HIS A 23 -8.80 9.14 -16.96
C HIS A 23 -8.49 10.23 -15.94
N PHE A 24 -7.54 10.03 -15.02
CA PHE A 24 -7.12 11.07 -14.07
C PHE A 24 -6.62 12.33 -14.78
N SER A 25 -5.83 12.19 -15.86
CA SER A 25 -5.38 13.34 -16.66
C SER A 25 -6.55 14.14 -17.22
N ALA A 26 -7.59 13.47 -17.72
CA ALA A 26 -8.80 14.13 -18.22
C ALA A 26 -9.58 14.85 -17.11
N GLU A 27 -9.71 14.24 -15.93
CA GLU A 27 -10.39 14.86 -14.78
C GLU A 27 -9.65 16.11 -14.26
N ILE A 28 -8.33 16.05 -14.21
CA ILE A 28 -7.48 17.19 -13.83
C ILE A 28 -7.60 18.28 -14.90
N GLY A 29 -7.44 17.94 -16.18
CA GLY A 29 -7.46 18.89 -17.27
C GLY A 29 -8.77 19.66 -17.43
N ARG A 30 -9.91 19.06 -17.05
CA ARG A 30 -11.21 19.76 -17.02
C ARG A 30 -11.51 20.49 -15.70
N GLY A 31 -10.60 20.46 -14.73
CA GLY A 31 -10.76 21.11 -13.42
C GLY A 31 -11.73 20.40 -12.46
N ALA A 32 -12.17 19.18 -12.77
CA ALA A 32 -13.02 18.40 -11.87
C ALA A 32 -12.24 17.86 -10.66
N LEU A 33 -10.94 17.62 -10.83
CA LEU A 33 -10.02 17.19 -9.79
C LEU A 33 -8.88 18.24 -9.68
N ILE A 34 -8.93 19.02 -8.61
CA ILE A 34 -7.99 20.14 -8.39
C ILE A 34 -6.87 19.82 -7.41
N GLN A 35 -6.87 18.62 -6.84
CA GLN A 35 -5.85 18.15 -5.91
C GLN A 35 -4.59 17.71 -6.67
N ASN A 36 -3.44 17.80 -5.98
CA ASN A 36 -2.25 17.09 -6.44
C ASN A 36 -2.50 15.58 -6.35
N VAL A 37 -2.38 14.87 -7.46
CA VAL A 37 -2.67 13.44 -7.53
C VAL A 37 -1.39 12.63 -7.61
N THR A 38 -1.30 11.58 -6.77
CA THR A 38 -0.31 10.52 -6.90
C THR A 38 -1.05 9.21 -7.18
N LEU A 39 -0.63 8.47 -8.20
CA LEU A 39 -1.23 7.18 -8.57
C LEU A 39 -0.28 6.04 -8.22
N ALA A 40 -0.67 5.21 -7.26
CA ALA A 40 -0.12 3.86 -7.12
C ALA A 40 -0.82 2.93 -8.12
N GLY A 41 -0.26 1.77 -8.41
CA GLY A 41 -0.91 0.82 -9.32
C GLY A 41 0.01 -0.27 -9.85
N THR A 42 -0.34 -0.82 -10.98
CA THR A 42 0.40 -1.90 -11.65
C THR A 42 1.80 -1.45 -12.11
N LEU A 43 2.63 -2.39 -12.53
CA LEU A 43 3.92 -2.08 -13.17
C LEU A 43 3.72 -1.33 -14.48
N ALA A 44 2.66 -1.64 -15.23
CA ALA A 44 2.32 -0.98 -16.50
C ALA A 44 1.99 0.52 -16.34
N LEU A 45 1.68 0.99 -15.14
CA LEU A 45 1.49 2.42 -14.89
C LEU A 45 2.77 3.24 -15.22
N SER A 46 3.95 2.62 -15.20
CA SER A 46 5.20 3.28 -15.58
C SER A 46 5.27 3.65 -17.06
N ASP A 47 4.50 2.96 -17.89
CA ASP A 47 4.46 3.15 -19.35
C ASP A 47 3.37 4.18 -19.76
N ALA A 48 2.57 4.65 -18.79
CA ALA A 48 1.52 5.63 -19.05
C ALA A 48 2.09 6.98 -19.49
N GLU A 49 1.37 7.65 -20.39
CA GLU A 49 1.68 9.02 -20.78
C GLU A 49 1.64 9.95 -19.54
N ARG A 50 2.65 10.79 -19.41
CA ARG A 50 2.77 11.71 -18.28
C ARG A 50 1.74 12.83 -18.38
N GLY A 51 0.98 13.00 -17.30
CA GLY A 51 0.01 14.09 -17.11
C GLY A 51 0.35 14.91 -15.86
N GLU A 52 -0.59 15.68 -15.39
CA GLU A 52 -0.48 16.51 -14.18
C GLU A 52 -0.65 15.67 -12.87
N TRP A 53 -0.25 14.42 -12.90
CA TRP A 53 -0.23 13.50 -11.77
C TRP A 53 1.19 12.95 -11.56
N ARG A 54 1.44 12.42 -10.38
CA ARG A 54 2.71 11.81 -10.01
C ARG A 54 2.57 10.29 -9.98
N ILE A 55 3.59 9.60 -10.48
CA ILE A 55 3.67 8.16 -10.31
C ILE A 55 4.03 7.84 -8.85
N GLY A 56 3.23 6.99 -8.23
CA GLY A 56 3.42 6.48 -6.90
C GLY A 56 4.03 5.06 -6.89
N PRO A 57 3.99 4.40 -5.74
CA PRO A 57 4.53 3.05 -5.61
C PRO A 57 3.80 2.05 -6.51
N ALA A 58 4.48 0.98 -6.88
CA ALA A 58 3.81 -0.20 -7.43
C ALA A 58 3.00 -0.86 -6.31
N LYS A 59 1.72 -1.20 -6.60
CA LYS A 59 0.80 -1.71 -5.58
C LYS A 59 0.69 -3.22 -5.65
N LEU A 60 1.14 -3.90 -4.61
CA LEU A 60 0.91 -5.32 -4.39
C LEU A 60 -0.24 -5.48 -3.39
N HIS A 61 -1.33 -6.14 -3.82
CA HIS A 61 -2.47 -6.41 -2.96
C HIS A 61 -2.42 -7.87 -2.52
N LEU A 62 -2.10 -8.10 -1.25
CA LEU A 62 -2.16 -9.43 -0.66
C LEU A 62 -3.58 -9.71 -0.14
N HIS A 63 -3.95 -10.97 -0.17
CA HIS A 63 -5.16 -11.47 0.46
C HIS A 63 -4.83 -12.84 1.05
N GLU A 64 -5.00 -13.00 2.36
CA GLU A 64 -4.59 -14.22 3.09
C GLU A 64 -5.11 -15.51 2.46
N ALA A 65 -6.38 -15.52 2.01
CA ALA A 65 -6.99 -16.68 1.37
C ALA A 65 -6.46 -16.98 -0.04
N ALA A 66 -5.65 -16.08 -0.64
CA ALA A 66 -5.16 -16.19 -2.01
C ALA A 66 -3.81 -15.48 -2.16
N LEU A 67 -2.84 -15.87 -1.34
CA LEU A 67 -1.47 -15.34 -1.48
C LEU A 67 -0.89 -15.74 -2.84
N PRO A 68 -0.19 -14.83 -3.52
CA PRO A 68 0.49 -15.17 -4.77
C PRO A 68 1.67 -16.13 -4.51
N GLU A 69 2.09 -16.82 -5.55
CA GLU A 69 3.34 -17.59 -5.51
C GLU A 69 4.51 -16.66 -5.15
N PHE A 70 5.37 -17.11 -4.22
CA PHE A 70 6.47 -16.31 -3.66
C PHE A 70 7.39 -15.73 -4.73
N GLU A 71 7.80 -16.58 -5.71
CA GLU A 71 8.66 -16.13 -6.81
C GLU A 71 7.97 -15.11 -7.72
N THR A 72 6.64 -15.18 -7.88
CA THR A 72 5.90 -14.20 -8.68
C THR A 72 5.86 -12.85 -7.98
N ALA A 73 5.65 -12.85 -6.66
CA ALA A 73 5.63 -11.63 -5.87
C ALA A 73 7.03 -11.00 -5.75
N THR A 74 8.09 -11.79 -5.57
CA THR A 74 9.48 -11.26 -5.56
C THR A 74 9.87 -10.68 -6.93
N ARG A 75 9.49 -11.31 -8.04
CA ARG A 75 9.70 -10.74 -9.39
C ARG A 75 8.96 -9.42 -9.58
N PHE A 76 7.74 -9.30 -9.03
CA PHE A 76 6.99 -8.03 -9.08
C PHE A 76 7.76 -6.91 -8.37
N ILE A 77 8.22 -7.15 -7.12
CA ILE A 77 8.99 -6.17 -6.34
C ILE A 77 10.27 -5.79 -7.08
N SER A 78 11.06 -6.78 -7.52
CA SER A 78 12.31 -6.53 -8.23
C SER A 78 12.11 -5.71 -9.51
N ARG A 79 11.02 -5.96 -10.25
CA ARG A 79 10.69 -5.16 -11.43
C ARG A 79 10.26 -3.74 -11.09
N ALA A 80 9.51 -3.54 -10.01
CA ALA A 80 9.16 -2.20 -9.52
C ALA A 80 10.42 -1.41 -9.17
N HIS A 81 11.33 -2.00 -8.41
CA HIS A 81 12.60 -1.39 -8.05
C HIS A 81 13.47 -1.07 -9.30
N ALA A 82 13.52 -1.97 -10.29
CA ALA A 82 14.20 -1.71 -11.57
C ALA A 82 13.58 -0.55 -12.37
N GLN A 83 12.28 -0.27 -12.19
CA GLN A 83 11.60 0.90 -12.74
C GLN A 83 11.81 2.18 -11.89
N GLY A 84 12.60 2.13 -10.82
CA GLY A 84 12.79 3.23 -9.87
C GLY A 84 11.55 3.52 -9.01
N ARG A 85 10.63 2.55 -8.88
CA ARG A 85 9.43 2.68 -8.06
C ARG A 85 9.57 1.91 -6.77
N ALA A 86 9.18 2.54 -5.66
CA ALA A 86 8.92 1.84 -4.41
C ALA A 86 7.69 0.93 -4.55
N VAL A 87 7.54 0.01 -3.62
CA VAL A 87 6.38 -0.90 -3.55
C VAL A 87 5.55 -0.60 -2.30
N ALA A 88 4.24 -0.58 -2.44
CA ALA A 88 3.28 -0.51 -1.35
C ALA A 88 2.48 -1.83 -1.27
N VAL A 89 2.63 -2.56 -0.18
CA VAL A 89 2.00 -3.86 0.02
C VAL A 89 0.80 -3.72 0.96
N HIS A 90 -0.37 -4.21 0.55
CA HIS A 90 -1.55 -4.28 1.40
C HIS A 90 -1.43 -5.45 2.38
N CYS A 91 -1.50 -5.17 3.69
CA CYS A 91 -1.47 -6.19 4.74
C CYS A 91 -2.44 -5.83 5.85
N VAL A 92 -3.48 -6.63 6.03
CA VAL A 92 -4.47 -6.50 7.11
C VAL A 92 -4.36 -7.64 8.13
N SER A 93 -3.83 -8.80 7.74
CA SER A 93 -3.59 -9.92 8.64
C SER A 93 -2.11 -10.11 8.96
N GLU A 94 -1.83 -10.83 10.04
CA GLU A 94 -0.45 -11.20 10.41
C GLU A 94 0.20 -12.07 9.34
N VAL A 95 -0.56 -12.99 8.73
CA VAL A 95 -0.07 -13.88 7.66
C VAL A 95 0.40 -13.06 6.45
N GLU A 96 -0.39 -12.06 6.03
CA GLU A 96 -0.01 -11.15 4.95
C GLU A 96 1.24 -10.35 5.29
N LEU A 97 1.36 -9.87 6.53
CA LEU A 97 2.54 -9.12 6.99
C LEU A 97 3.79 -10.00 7.00
N VAL A 98 3.71 -11.22 7.54
CA VAL A 98 4.84 -12.19 7.53
C VAL A 98 5.28 -12.48 6.09
N PHE A 99 4.33 -12.70 5.19
CA PHE A 99 4.62 -12.96 3.77
C PHE A 99 5.29 -11.73 3.12
N ALA A 100 4.76 -10.52 3.34
CA ALA A 100 5.33 -9.29 2.80
C ALA A 100 6.76 -9.05 3.29
N LEU A 101 7.03 -9.27 4.58
CA LEU A 101 8.38 -9.13 5.15
C LEU A 101 9.35 -10.12 4.51
N ALA A 102 8.94 -11.37 4.32
CA ALA A 102 9.77 -12.37 3.64
C ALA A 102 10.08 -11.98 2.18
N LEU A 103 9.12 -11.36 1.47
CA LEU A 103 9.34 -10.83 0.12
C LEU A 103 10.42 -9.74 0.12
N PHE A 104 10.33 -8.77 1.04
CA PHE A 104 11.31 -7.69 1.14
C PHE A 104 12.68 -8.16 1.62
N GLU A 105 12.75 -9.17 2.49
CA GLU A 105 14.01 -9.82 2.87
C GLU A 105 14.69 -10.47 1.66
N ALA A 106 13.92 -11.08 0.78
CA ALA A 106 14.45 -11.76 -0.41
C ALA A 106 14.86 -10.78 -1.53
N THR A 107 14.17 -9.64 -1.65
CA THR A 107 14.38 -8.69 -2.76
C THR A 107 15.23 -7.47 -2.38
N GLY A 108 15.43 -7.22 -1.09
CA GLY A 108 15.91 -5.95 -0.56
C GLY A 108 14.84 -4.86 -0.59
N CYS A 109 15.08 -3.80 0.17
CA CYS A 109 14.21 -2.64 0.26
C CYS A 109 14.82 -1.42 -0.42
N VAL A 110 13.97 -0.56 -0.96
CA VAL A 110 14.35 0.77 -1.44
C VAL A 110 13.59 1.85 -0.66
N ARG A 111 14.10 3.08 -0.68
CA ARG A 111 13.44 4.19 0.00
C ARG A 111 12.02 4.39 -0.52
N GLY A 112 11.04 4.35 0.38
CA GLY A 112 9.63 4.53 0.07
C GLY A 112 8.83 3.23 0.00
N ASP A 113 9.50 2.07 0.11
CA ASP A 113 8.80 0.81 0.32
C ASP A 113 8.01 0.85 1.62
N ARG A 114 6.77 0.35 1.57
CA ARG A 114 5.88 0.47 2.72
C ARG A 114 4.82 -0.62 2.78
N ILE A 115 4.32 -0.83 3.98
CA ILE A 115 3.18 -1.70 4.25
C ILE A 115 1.97 -0.82 4.54
N GLU A 116 0.88 -1.07 3.81
CA GLU A 116 -0.41 -0.40 4.03
C GLU A 116 -1.21 -1.16 5.09
N HIS A 117 -1.93 -0.42 5.90
CA HIS A 117 -2.80 -0.84 6.99
C HIS A 117 -2.06 -1.32 8.23
N VAL A 118 -1.20 -2.33 8.15
CA VAL A 118 -0.50 -2.93 9.31
C VAL A 118 -1.51 -3.20 10.44
N SER A 119 -2.69 -3.77 10.07
CA SER A 119 -3.83 -3.83 10.98
C SER A 119 -3.59 -4.79 12.15
N VAL A 120 -2.97 -5.94 11.88
CA VAL A 120 -2.53 -6.90 12.91
C VAL A 120 -1.02 -7.06 12.81
N ALA A 121 -0.29 -6.57 13.80
CA ALA A 121 1.17 -6.60 13.79
C ALA A 121 1.73 -6.89 15.19
N ALA A 122 2.16 -8.12 15.42
CA ALA A 122 2.91 -8.47 16.62
C ALA A 122 4.23 -7.67 16.68
N MET A 123 4.70 -7.35 17.89
CA MET A 123 5.85 -6.45 18.09
C MET A 123 7.10 -6.90 17.34
N HIS A 124 7.39 -8.20 17.32
CA HIS A 124 8.54 -8.74 16.60
C HIS A 124 8.47 -8.52 15.07
N LEU A 125 7.25 -8.39 14.49
CA LEU A 125 7.07 -8.04 13.06
C LEU A 125 7.30 -6.56 12.83
N VAL A 126 6.89 -5.70 13.77
CA VAL A 126 7.20 -4.26 13.75
C VAL A 126 8.71 -4.04 13.83
N ASP A 127 9.42 -4.78 14.69
CA ASP A 127 10.88 -4.75 14.78
C ASP A 127 11.54 -5.16 13.45
N ARG A 128 11.01 -6.19 12.78
CA ARG A 128 11.49 -6.59 11.44
C ARG A 128 11.24 -5.50 10.39
N MET A 129 10.05 -4.86 10.38
CA MET A 129 9.78 -3.70 9.50
C MET A 129 10.83 -2.61 9.72
N HIS A 130 11.14 -2.30 10.98
CA HIS A 130 12.14 -1.29 11.32
C HIS A 130 13.54 -1.68 10.81
N GLN A 131 13.97 -2.92 11.02
CA GLN A 131 15.26 -3.44 10.53
C GLN A 131 15.40 -3.36 9.01
N LEU A 132 14.28 -3.58 8.28
CA LEU A 132 14.23 -3.48 6.83
C LEU A 132 14.09 -2.03 6.33
N GLY A 133 13.86 -1.06 7.22
CA GLY A 133 13.62 0.34 6.86
C GLY A 133 12.26 0.58 6.17
N LEU A 134 11.30 -0.33 6.39
CA LEU A 134 9.95 -0.21 5.84
C LEU A 134 9.11 0.80 6.62
N GLN A 135 8.28 1.52 5.91
CA GLN A 135 7.29 2.43 6.50
C GLN A 135 5.95 1.71 6.68
N GLY A 136 5.26 1.95 7.80
CA GLY A 136 3.86 1.57 7.99
C GLY A 136 2.93 2.74 7.67
N CYS A 137 1.90 2.51 6.86
CA CYS A 137 0.85 3.49 6.57
C CYS A 137 -0.46 3.01 7.19
N VAL A 138 -0.77 3.50 8.38
CA VAL A 138 -1.92 3.05 9.18
C VAL A 138 -3.10 4.02 9.09
N GLN A 139 -4.32 3.52 9.32
CA GLN A 139 -5.55 4.28 9.31
C GLN A 139 -6.23 4.22 10.70
N PRO A 140 -5.79 5.04 11.66
CA PRO A 140 -6.28 4.96 13.05
C PRO A 140 -7.78 5.24 13.18
N HIS A 141 -8.40 5.95 12.24
CA HIS A 141 -9.85 6.19 12.24
C HIS A 141 -10.68 4.90 12.13
N PHE A 142 -10.12 3.83 11.56
CA PHE A 142 -10.80 2.53 11.49
C PHE A 142 -11.07 1.93 12.87
N ILE A 143 -10.28 2.28 13.89
CA ILE A 143 -10.56 1.88 15.28
C ILE A 143 -11.91 2.44 15.73
N ALA A 144 -12.18 3.73 15.45
CA ALA A 144 -13.45 4.35 15.81
C ALA A 144 -14.62 3.84 14.96
N GLU A 145 -14.39 3.54 13.68
CA GLU A 145 -15.46 3.13 12.77
C GLU A 145 -15.80 1.63 12.84
N ARG A 146 -14.83 0.78 13.16
CA ARG A 146 -14.91 -0.67 13.02
C ARG A 146 -14.32 -1.45 14.19
N GLY A 147 -13.95 -0.80 15.30
CA GLY A 147 -13.28 -1.43 16.43
C GLY A 147 -14.01 -2.65 16.97
N ASP A 148 -15.32 -2.54 17.18
CA ASP A 148 -16.14 -3.66 17.66
C ASP A 148 -16.14 -4.86 16.69
N ARG A 149 -16.13 -4.59 15.38
CA ARG A 149 -16.03 -5.61 14.36
C ARG A 149 -14.66 -6.28 14.35
N TYR A 150 -13.59 -5.51 14.48
CA TYR A 150 -12.25 -6.10 14.60
C TYR A 150 -12.10 -7.00 15.82
N LEU A 151 -12.70 -6.62 16.95
CA LEU A 151 -12.70 -7.47 18.15
C LEU A 151 -13.53 -8.75 17.95
N ALA A 152 -14.53 -8.74 17.07
CA ALA A 152 -15.31 -9.93 16.74
C ALA A 152 -14.62 -10.83 15.70
N ASP A 153 -13.97 -10.22 14.69
CA ASP A 153 -13.40 -10.94 13.55
C ASP A 153 -11.96 -11.42 13.80
N VAL A 154 -11.20 -10.74 14.69
CA VAL A 154 -9.80 -11.07 14.99
C VAL A 154 -9.73 -12.02 16.20
N GLU A 155 -8.99 -13.10 16.03
CA GLU A 155 -8.79 -14.06 17.12
C GLU A 155 -8.29 -13.38 18.40
N PRO A 156 -8.79 -13.76 19.61
CA PRO A 156 -8.44 -13.10 20.87
C PRO A 156 -6.94 -12.94 21.11
N ARG A 157 -6.14 -13.91 20.69
CA ARG A 157 -4.67 -13.87 20.84
C ARG A 157 -4.00 -12.74 20.05
N HIS A 158 -4.63 -12.25 18.96
CA HIS A 158 -4.12 -11.19 18.09
C HIS A 158 -4.76 -9.83 18.32
N GLN A 159 -5.79 -9.74 19.18
CA GLN A 159 -6.47 -8.47 19.45
C GLN A 159 -5.56 -7.42 20.09
N GLY A 160 -4.56 -7.86 20.89
CA GLY A 160 -3.52 -6.99 21.44
C GLY A 160 -2.55 -6.42 20.39
N ASP A 161 -2.56 -6.96 19.18
CA ASP A 161 -1.69 -6.57 18.07
C ASP A 161 -2.39 -5.69 17.02
N LEU A 162 -3.68 -5.36 17.27
CA LEU A 162 -4.47 -4.49 16.41
C LEU A 162 -3.97 -3.05 16.47
N TYR A 163 -3.69 -2.46 15.29
CA TYR A 163 -3.36 -1.04 15.10
C TYR A 163 -2.39 -0.48 16.14
N ARG A 164 -1.23 -1.09 16.29
CA ARG A 164 -0.16 -0.56 17.14
C ARG A 164 0.32 0.78 16.57
N LEU A 165 0.04 1.87 17.30
CA LEU A 165 0.33 3.24 16.86
C LEU A 165 1.53 3.88 17.60
N ALA A 166 2.11 3.16 18.55
CA ALA A 166 3.25 3.60 19.36
C ALA A 166 4.25 2.48 19.59
#